data_73804fe56bbc03c3b10627b6e1e28f1d
#
_entry.id   73804fe56bbc03c3b10627b6e1e28f1d
#
_cell.length_a   1.000
_cell.length_b   1.000
_cell.length_c   1.000
_cell.angle_alpha   90.00
_cell.angle_beta   90.00
_cell.angle_gamma   90.00
#
_symmetry.space_group_name_H-M   'P 1'
#
loop_
_entity.id
_entity.type
_entity.pdbx_description
1 polymer ?
#
loop_
_entity_poly.entity_id
_entity_poly.type
_entity_poly.pdbx_seq_one_letter_code
_entity_poly.pdbx_strand_id
1 'polypeptide(L)'
;MNLYGPKQLADGIRAVRGNTVLIAEDIHEDDYLYRACVGSRSVAEILIHIAFFSNFDYLFHEEEYVTMVEAFDFGQFLKDSESQEKRHHPKSKIIELLRDSGESWAEWVEFLPELFLSEGVSQPDGTLKTRFELILGTKEHEMHHLGQLTVIERMLGIVPHLTRAKRDTEVSLEKPVLQLKKGSL
;
A
#
# COMPACT_ATOMS: atom_id res chain seq x y z
N MET A 1 27.07 -8.60 -4.06
CA MET A 1 26.00 -9.09 -3.14
C MET A 1 24.91 -8.03 -3.18
N ASN A 2 23.81 -8.30 -3.91
CA ASN A 2 22.69 -7.36 -3.99
C ASN A 2 21.82 -7.59 -2.76
N LEU A 3 21.82 -6.64 -1.82
CA LEU A 3 21.02 -6.72 -0.61
C LEU A 3 19.54 -6.37 -0.85
N TYR A 4 19.27 -5.53 -1.86
CA TYR A 4 17.94 -5.08 -2.21
C TYR A 4 17.89 -4.68 -3.68
N GLY A 5 17.30 -5.50 -4.50
CA GLY A 5 17.16 -5.29 -5.94
C GLY A 5 15.70 -5.28 -6.38
N PRO A 6 15.43 -5.35 -7.69
CA PRO A 6 14.07 -5.28 -8.24
C PRO A 6 13.15 -6.36 -7.65
N LYS A 7 13.65 -7.60 -7.48
CA LYS A 7 12.86 -8.67 -6.88
C LYS A 7 12.45 -8.34 -5.43
N GLN A 8 13.35 -7.88 -4.57
CA GLN A 8 13.05 -7.55 -3.18
C GLN A 8 12.10 -6.35 -3.08
N LEU A 9 12.22 -5.39 -4.01
CA LEU A 9 11.28 -4.27 -4.12
C LEU A 9 9.89 -4.77 -4.51
N ALA A 10 9.78 -5.63 -5.50
CA ALA A 10 8.53 -6.25 -5.92
C ALA A 10 7.87 -7.10 -4.80
N ASP A 11 8.66 -7.91 -4.10
CA ASP A 11 8.18 -8.68 -2.93
C ASP A 11 7.65 -7.73 -1.84
N GLY A 12 8.33 -6.60 -1.61
CA GLY A 12 7.89 -5.56 -0.70
C GLY A 12 6.57 -4.89 -1.12
N ILE A 13 6.40 -4.63 -2.42
CA ILE A 13 5.16 -4.10 -3.01
C ILE A 13 4.00 -5.08 -2.78
N ARG A 14 4.19 -6.38 -3.10
CA ARG A 14 3.18 -7.42 -2.88
C ARG A 14 2.77 -7.51 -1.40
N ALA A 15 3.74 -7.41 -0.50
CA ALA A 15 3.48 -7.46 0.94
C ALA A 15 2.64 -6.27 1.42
N VAL A 16 2.95 -5.05 0.99
CA VAL A 16 2.19 -3.84 1.35
C VAL A 16 0.79 -3.92 0.76
N ARG A 17 0.65 -4.22 -0.55
CA ARG A 17 -0.63 -4.38 -1.22
C ARG A 17 -1.48 -5.48 -0.59
N GLY A 18 -0.90 -6.61 -0.21
CA GLY A 18 -1.59 -7.67 0.51
C GLY A 18 -2.21 -7.18 1.82
N ASN A 19 -1.51 -6.35 2.59
CA ASN A 19 -2.05 -5.72 3.80
C ASN A 19 -3.18 -4.73 3.47
N THR A 20 -3.05 -3.94 2.41
CA THR A 20 -4.11 -3.02 1.95
C THR A 20 -5.39 -3.78 1.57
N VAL A 21 -5.25 -4.90 0.88
CA VAL A 21 -6.38 -5.77 0.51
C VAL A 21 -7.05 -6.36 1.75
N LEU A 22 -6.29 -6.84 2.74
CA LEU A 22 -6.84 -7.36 3.98
C LEU A 22 -7.65 -6.29 4.75
N ILE A 23 -7.17 -5.06 4.81
CA ILE A 23 -7.91 -3.94 5.42
C ILE A 23 -9.20 -3.67 4.62
N ALA A 24 -9.12 -3.64 3.28
CA ALA A 24 -10.29 -3.46 2.45
C ALA A 24 -11.33 -4.57 2.66
N GLU A 25 -10.90 -5.82 2.86
CA GLU A 25 -11.80 -6.94 3.17
C GLU A 25 -12.43 -6.83 4.55
N ASP A 26 -11.69 -6.37 5.56
CA ASP A 26 -12.14 -6.24 6.94
C ASP A 26 -13.21 -5.14 7.13
N ILE A 27 -13.10 -4.02 6.41
CA ILE A 27 -14.06 -2.91 6.49
C ILE A 27 -15.39 -3.34 5.81
N HIS A 28 -16.52 -3.17 6.51
CA HIS A 28 -17.83 -3.49 5.94
C HIS A 28 -18.17 -2.57 4.76
N GLU A 29 -18.91 -3.07 3.75
CA GLU A 29 -19.24 -2.28 2.55
C GLU A 29 -20.00 -0.99 2.85
N ASP A 30 -20.87 -1.01 3.85
CA ASP A 30 -21.63 0.17 4.29
C ASP A 30 -20.73 1.29 4.84
N ASP A 31 -19.52 0.95 5.28
CA ASP A 31 -18.53 1.90 5.81
C ASP A 31 -17.55 2.43 4.73
N TYR A 32 -17.70 2.03 3.47
CA TYR A 32 -16.81 2.49 2.40
C TYR A 32 -16.95 4.00 2.10
N LEU A 33 -18.07 4.61 2.46
CA LEU A 33 -18.27 6.06 2.38
C LEU A 33 -17.84 6.81 3.64
N TYR A 34 -17.39 6.10 4.68
CA TYR A 34 -16.92 6.72 5.93
C TYR A 34 -15.71 7.63 5.66
N ARG A 35 -15.70 8.81 6.31
CA ARG A 35 -14.63 9.81 6.30
C ARG A 35 -14.22 10.12 7.73
N ALA A 36 -12.92 10.09 8.00
CA ALA A 36 -12.40 10.39 9.34
C ALA A 36 -12.67 11.85 9.78
N CYS A 37 -12.71 12.77 8.82
CA CYS A 37 -13.05 14.18 9.05
C CYS A 37 -13.57 14.84 7.78
N VAL A 38 -14.12 16.05 7.92
CA VAL A 38 -14.54 16.87 6.79
C VAL A 38 -13.34 17.18 5.90
N GLY A 39 -13.49 16.94 4.60
CA GLY A 39 -12.43 17.18 3.60
C GLY A 39 -11.43 16.03 3.45
N SER A 40 -11.49 14.98 4.28
CA SER A 40 -10.69 13.76 4.03
C SER A 40 -11.31 12.89 2.93
N ARG A 41 -10.49 12.05 2.30
CA ARG A 41 -10.98 10.96 1.46
C ARG A 41 -11.83 9.99 2.30
N SER A 42 -12.83 9.37 1.68
CA SER A 42 -13.54 8.21 2.24
C SER A 42 -12.65 6.96 2.11
N VAL A 43 -13.06 5.87 2.77
CA VAL A 43 -12.41 4.56 2.64
C VAL A 43 -12.31 4.16 1.16
N ALA A 44 -13.41 4.22 0.41
CA ALA A 44 -13.43 3.88 -1.01
C ALA A 44 -12.46 4.75 -1.82
N GLU A 45 -12.47 6.06 -1.59
CA GLU A 45 -11.58 7.00 -2.29
C GLU A 45 -10.11 6.74 -1.99
N ILE A 46 -9.74 6.40 -0.74
CA ILE A 46 -8.36 6.02 -0.39
C ILE A 46 -7.96 4.75 -1.13
N LEU A 47 -8.81 3.71 -1.12
CA LEU A 47 -8.51 2.44 -1.77
C LEU A 47 -8.39 2.56 -3.29
N ILE A 48 -9.27 3.34 -3.93
CA ILE A 48 -9.20 3.61 -5.37
C ILE A 48 -7.96 4.45 -5.70
N HIS A 49 -7.64 5.45 -4.86
CA HIS A 49 -6.41 6.23 -4.99
C HIS A 49 -5.17 5.33 -4.99
N ILE A 50 -5.06 4.42 -4.03
CA ILE A 50 -3.97 3.45 -3.95
C ILE A 50 -3.89 2.59 -5.22
N ALA A 51 -5.02 2.05 -5.68
CA ALA A 51 -5.07 1.22 -6.88
C ALA A 51 -4.65 1.97 -8.14
N PHE A 52 -5.09 3.23 -8.28
CA PHE A 52 -4.76 4.07 -9.43
C PHE A 52 -3.30 4.54 -9.38
N PHE A 53 -2.79 4.90 -8.19
CA PHE A 53 -1.45 5.45 -8.03
C PHE A 53 -0.35 4.45 -8.39
N SER A 54 -0.60 3.14 -8.35
CA SER A 54 0.35 2.14 -8.83
C SER A 54 0.68 2.24 -10.32
N ASN A 55 -0.16 2.89 -11.14
CA ASN A 55 0.13 3.17 -12.54
C ASN A 55 1.10 4.34 -12.75
N PHE A 56 1.32 5.16 -11.71
CA PHE A 56 2.21 6.32 -11.78
C PHE A 56 3.62 5.92 -12.22
N ASP A 57 4.19 4.89 -11.60
CA ASP A 57 5.57 4.47 -11.91
C ASP A 57 5.71 4.02 -13.36
N TYR A 58 4.73 3.28 -13.90
CA TYR A 58 4.75 2.86 -15.29
C TYR A 58 4.69 4.06 -16.24
N LEU A 59 3.75 4.97 -16.04
CA LEU A 59 3.63 6.20 -16.85
C LEU A 59 4.91 7.03 -16.78
N PHE A 60 5.39 7.31 -15.58
CA PHE A 60 6.54 8.17 -15.34
C PHE A 60 7.85 7.58 -15.85
N HIS A 61 8.09 6.30 -15.60
CA HIS A 61 9.39 5.68 -15.84
C HIS A 61 9.49 5.00 -17.20
N GLU A 62 8.42 4.44 -17.75
CA GLU A 62 8.44 3.66 -18.98
C GLU A 62 7.76 4.38 -20.14
N GLU A 63 6.51 4.81 -20.02
CA GLU A 63 5.82 5.47 -21.14
C GLU A 63 6.41 6.83 -21.47
N GLU A 64 6.58 7.71 -20.48
CA GLU A 64 7.10 9.06 -20.71
C GLU A 64 8.63 9.13 -20.55
N TYR A 65 9.24 8.09 -19.97
CA TYR A 65 10.67 8.00 -19.69
C TYR A 65 11.25 9.28 -19.11
N VAL A 66 10.60 9.78 -18.06
CA VAL A 66 10.92 11.06 -17.46
C VAL A 66 12.34 11.07 -16.90
N THR A 67 13.12 12.09 -17.26
CA THR A 67 14.50 12.31 -16.78
C THR A 67 14.60 13.55 -15.87
N MET A 68 13.58 14.41 -15.88
CA MET A 68 13.43 15.58 -15.03
C MET A 68 12.00 15.62 -14.50
N VAL A 69 11.82 15.67 -13.18
CA VAL A 69 10.49 15.59 -12.54
C VAL A 69 9.52 16.64 -13.06
N GLU A 70 10.00 17.85 -13.37
CA GLU A 70 9.16 18.93 -13.88
C GLU A 70 8.60 18.67 -15.30
N ALA A 71 9.14 17.70 -16.03
CA ALA A 71 8.62 17.33 -17.35
C ALA A 71 7.32 16.51 -17.26
N PHE A 72 7.02 15.90 -16.10
CA PHE A 72 5.81 15.14 -15.88
C PHE A 72 4.65 16.03 -15.44
N ASP A 73 3.49 15.89 -16.08
CA ASP A 73 2.29 16.64 -15.70
C ASP A 73 1.57 15.99 -14.49
N PHE A 74 2.15 16.18 -13.30
CA PHE A 74 1.51 15.78 -12.04
C PHE A 74 0.12 16.38 -11.86
N GLY A 75 -0.11 17.59 -12.36
CA GLY A 75 -1.40 18.27 -12.25
C GLY A 75 -2.49 17.49 -12.98
N GLN A 76 -2.21 16.99 -14.18
CA GLN A 76 -3.14 16.17 -14.95
C GLN A 76 -3.30 14.79 -14.31
N PHE A 77 -2.19 14.13 -13.93
CA PHE A 77 -2.24 12.82 -13.27
C PHE A 77 -3.11 12.85 -12.00
N LEU A 78 -2.97 13.89 -11.15
CA LEU A 78 -3.77 14.03 -9.93
C LEU A 78 -5.26 14.28 -10.24
N LYS A 79 -5.60 15.05 -11.29
CA LYS A 79 -7.01 15.23 -11.71
C LYS A 79 -7.62 13.92 -12.19
N ASP A 80 -6.86 13.12 -12.93
CA ASP A 80 -7.32 11.82 -13.41
C ASP A 80 -7.53 10.84 -12.26
N SER A 81 -6.60 10.80 -11.29
CA SER A 81 -6.75 10.06 -10.04
C SER A 81 -8.01 10.46 -9.28
N GLU A 82 -8.20 11.76 -9.04
CA GLU A 82 -9.38 12.29 -8.36
C GLU A 82 -10.69 11.96 -9.09
N SER A 83 -10.66 11.95 -10.43
CA SER A 83 -11.80 11.55 -11.24
C SER A 83 -12.15 10.07 -11.04
N GLN A 84 -11.17 9.19 -10.91
CA GLN A 84 -11.40 7.77 -10.61
C GLN A 84 -11.91 7.57 -9.19
N GLU A 85 -11.32 8.27 -8.20
CA GLU A 85 -11.74 8.22 -6.79
C GLU A 85 -13.23 8.57 -6.60
N LYS A 86 -13.76 9.50 -7.39
CA LYS A 86 -15.18 9.95 -7.33
C LYS A 86 -16.16 8.97 -7.97
N ARG A 87 -15.69 7.95 -8.71
CA ARG A 87 -16.58 6.94 -9.29
C ARG A 87 -17.05 5.98 -8.20
N HIS A 88 -18.36 5.73 -8.21
CA HIS A 88 -18.91 4.71 -7.32
C HIS A 88 -18.55 3.31 -7.83
N HIS A 89 -17.89 2.53 -6.98
CA HIS A 89 -17.61 1.12 -7.21
C HIS A 89 -18.07 0.29 -6.00
N PRO A 90 -18.65 -0.91 -6.23
CA PRO A 90 -18.91 -1.83 -5.13
C PRO A 90 -17.59 -2.32 -4.53
N LYS A 91 -17.62 -2.71 -3.26
CA LYS A 91 -16.47 -3.23 -2.51
C LYS A 91 -15.69 -4.30 -3.28
N SER A 92 -16.40 -5.27 -3.87
CA SER A 92 -15.79 -6.36 -4.64
C SER A 92 -14.93 -5.85 -5.80
N LYS A 93 -15.41 -4.81 -6.51
CA LYS A 93 -14.66 -4.22 -7.63
C LYS A 93 -13.44 -3.44 -7.16
N ILE A 94 -13.53 -2.75 -6.03
CA ILE A 94 -12.37 -2.05 -5.45
C ILE A 94 -11.29 -3.05 -5.03
N ILE A 95 -11.66 -4.17 -4.41
CA ILE A 95 -10.72 -5.23 -4.03
C ILE A 95 -10.08 -5.88 -5.28
N GLU A 96 -10.84 -6.13 -6.33
CA GLU A 96 -10.33 -6.60 -7.62
C GLU A 96 -9.29 -5.62 -8.19
N LEU A 97 -9.62 -4.32 -8.27
CA LEU A 97 -8.72 -3.27 -8.74
C LEU A 97 -7.39 -3.22 -7.94
N LEU A 98 -7.48 -3.33 -6.60
CA LEU A 98 -6.30 -3.38 -5.75
C LEU A 98 -5.41 -4.57 -6.06
N ARG A 99 -5.99 -5.76 -6.22
CA ARG A 99 -5.22 -6.99 -6.52
C ARG A 99 -4.56 -6.91 -7.88
N ASP A 100 -5.33 -6.58 -8.90
CA ASP A 100 -4.85 -6.56 -10.28
C ASP A 100 -3.77 -5.48 -10.48
N SER A 101 -4.03 -4.25 -10.03
CA SER A 101 -3.05 -3.16 -10.15
C SER A 101 -1.80 -3.40 -9.32
N GLY A 102 -1.93 -4.01 -8.13
CA GLY A 102 -0.80 -4.32 -7.27
C GLY A 102 0.10 -5.40 -7.84
N GLU A 103 -0.48 -6.47 -8.39
CA GLU A 103 0.31 -7.54 -9.01
C GLU A 103 0.96 -7.07 -10.31
N SER A 104 0.22 -6.36 -11.18
CA SER A 104 0.80 -5.80 -12.41
C SER A 104 1.98 -4.86 -12.13
N TRP A 105 1.85 -4.01 -11.09
CA TRP A 105 2.94 -3.13 -10.67
C TRP A 105 4.15 -3.93 -10.14
N ALA A 106 3.91 -4.92 -9.28
CA ALA A 106 4.97 -5.75 -8.71
C ALA A 106 5.70 -6.56 -9.79
N GLU A 107 4.96 -7.18 -10.73
CA GLU A 107 5.53 -7.90 -11.87
C GLU A 107 6.40 -6.97 -12.73
N TRP A 108 5.89 -5.79 -13.08
CA TRP A 108 6.67 -4.82 -13.84
C TRP A 108 7.99 -4.48 -13.12
N VAL A 109 7.95 -4.15 -11.83
CA VAL A 109 9.16 -3.83 -11.04
C VAL A 109 10.12 -5.00 -10.97
N GLU A 110 9.63 -6.24 -10.82
CA GLU A 110 10.46 -7.45 -10.69
C GLU A 110 11.35 -7.68 -11.90
N PHE A 111 10.88 -7.30 -13.10
CA PHE A 111 11.62 -7.49 -14.35
C PHE A 111 12.44 -6.28 -14.78
N LEU A 112 12.45 -5.18 -14.03
CA LEU A 112 13.27 -4.02 -14.36
C LEU A 112 14.76 -4.34 -14.23
N PRO A 113 15.59 -3.93 -15.23
CA PRO A 113 17.03 -4.07 -15.13
C PRO A 113 17.62 -3.22 -14.00
N GLU A 114 18.59 -3.74 -13.27
CA GLU A 114 19.31 -2.98 -12.23
C GLU A 114 19.92 -1.69 -12.77
N LEU A 115 20.40 -1.72 -14.01
CA LEU A 115 20.95 -0.53 -14.67
C LEU A 115 19.89 0.57 -14.82
N PHE A 116 18.68 0.19 -15.26
CA PHE A 116 17.53 1.10 -15.36
C PHE A 116 17.17 1.70 -13.99
N LEU A 117 17.11 0.87 -12.96
CA LEU A 117 16.82 1.32 -11.60
C LEU A 117 17.88 2.28 -11.04
N SER A 118 19.11 2.20 -11.51
CA SER A 118 20.20 3.09 -11.09
C SER A 118 20.25 4.43 -11.83
N GLU A 119 19.44 4.61 -12.89
CA GLU A 119 19.38 5.88 -13.63
C GLU A 119 18.90 7.03 -12.75
N GLY A 120 19.57 8.18 -12.86
CA GLY A 120 19.22 9.38 -12.12
C GLY A 120 18.11 10.19 -12.81
N VAL A 121 17.14 10.62 -12.04
CA VAL A 121 16.09 11.56 -12.44
C VAL A 121 16.29 12.88 -11.68
N SER A 122 16.41 13.99 -12.42
CA SER A 122 16.63 15.32 -11.85
C SER A 122 15.40 15.78 -11.04
N GLN A 123 15.65 16.30 -9.83
CA GLN A 123 14.63 16.86 -8.97
C GLN A 123 14.58 18.39 -9.14
N PRO A 124 13.48 19.07 -8.73
CA PRO A 124 13.33 20.53 -8.84
C PRO A 124 14.43 21.34 -8.14
N ASP A 125 15.03 20.78 -7.09
CA ASP A 125 16.14 21.39 -6.36
C ASP A 125 17.54 21.12 -6.98
N GLY A 126 17.59 20.45 -8.15
CA GLY A 126 18.80 20.08 -8.86
C GLY A 126 19.50 18.82 -8.33
N THR A 127 18.98 18.16 -7.30
CA THR A 127 19.49 16.86 -6.86
C THR A 127 19.08 15.75 -7.82
N LEU A 128 19.71 14.59 -7.71
CA LEU A 128 19.34 13.41 -8.46
C LEU A 128 18.79 12.36 -7.50
N LYS A 129 17.67 11.75 -7.88
CA LYS A 129 17.18 10.50 -7.29
C LYS A 129 17.22 9.40 -8.33
N THR A 130 17.61 8.21 -7.92
CA THR A 130 17.53 7.05 -8.81
C THR A 130 16.07 6.66 -9.06
N ARG A 131 15.78 5.99 -10.19
CA ARG A 131 14.46 5.42 -10.44
C ARG A 131 14.04 4.47 -9.33
N PHE A 132 15.01 3.73 -8.76
CA PHE A 132 14.78 2.87 -7.59
C PHE A 132 14.22 3.67 -6.40
N GLU A 133 14.82 4.81 -6.05
CA GLU A 133 14.35 5.65 -4.94
C GLU A 133 12.95 6.22 -5.19
N LEU A 134 12.62 6.54 -6.44
CA LEU A 134 11.30 7.05 -6.80
C LEU A 134 10.23 5.95 -6.71
N ILE A 135 10.49 4.76 -7.24
CA ILE A 135 9.58 3.61 -7.15
C ILE A 135 9.41 3.16 -5.69
N LEU A 136 10.49 3.20 -4.89
CA LEU A 136 10.41 2.97 -3.45
C LEU A 136 9.49 4.00 -2.78
N GLY A 137 9.56 5.27 -3.20
CA GLY A 137 8.69 6.35 -2.73
C GLY A 137 7.21 6.08 -3.02
N THR A 138 6.88 5.50 -4.17
CA THR A 138 5.50 5.10 -4.50
C THR A 138 4.99 4.01 -3.55
N LYS A 139 5.83 3.02 -3.22
CA LYS A 139 5.50 2.00 -2.21
C LYS A 139 5.29 2.63 -0.82
N GLU A 140 6.14 3.59 -0.43
CA GLU A 140 6.00 4.31 0.84
C GLU A 140 4.74 5.16 0.90
N HIS A 141 4.32 5.74 -0.23
CA HIS A 141 3.05 6.44 -0.34
C HIS A 141 1.85 5.51 -0.06
N GLU A 142 1.85 4.28 -0.58
CA GLU A 142 0.83 3.29 -0.21
C GLU A 142 0.87 2.97 1.29
N MET A 143 2.07 2.80 1.88
CA MET A 143 2.23 2.57 3.33
C MET A 143 1.69 3.73 4.17
N HIS A 144 1.80 4.98 3.70
CA HIS A 144 1.19 6.13 4.34
C HIS A 144 -0.33 6.01 4.39
N HIS A 145 -0.97 5.64 3.28
CA HIS A 145 -2.41 5.43 3.22
C HIS A 145 -2.86 4.20 4.02
N LEU A 146 -2.07 3.14 4.05
CA LEU A 146 -2.32 1.96 4.88
C LEU A 146 -2.38 2.35 6.37
N GLY A 147 -1.50 3.25 6.81
CA GLY A 147 -1.56 3.81 8.17
C GLY A 147 -2.88 4.57 8.43
N GLN A 148 -3.35 5.37 7.48
CA GLN A 148 -4.64 6.06 7.59
C GLN A 148 -5.82 5.07 7.69
N LEU A 149 -5.86 4.07 6.82
CA LEU A 149 -6.89 3.02 6.84
C LEU A 149 -6.88 2.23 8.15
N THR A 150 -5.72 1.91 8.69
CA THR A 150 -5.58 1.25 10.00
C THR A 150 -6.15 2.08 11.16
N VAL A 151 -6.04 3.41 11.10
CA VAL A 151 -6.69 4.30 12.07
C VAL A 151 -8.20 4.29 11.87
N ILE A 152 -8.67 4.33 10.62
CA ILE A 152 -10.10 4.27 10.28
C ILE A 152 -10.72 2.95 10.77
N GLU A 153 -10.06 1.79 10.58
CA GLU A 153 -10.53 0.51 11.13
C GLU A 153 -10.84 0.63 12.64
N ARG A 154 -9.91 1.24 13.42
CA ARG A 154 -10.09 1.43 14.86
C ARG A 154 -11.26 2.36 15.18
N MET A 155 -11.45 3.41 14.40
CA MET A 155 -12.59 4.33 14.55
C MET A 155 -13.93 3.64 14.26
N LEU A 156 -13.95 2.64 13.37
CA LEU A 156 -15.07 1.77 13.05
C LEU A 156 -15.24 0.60 14.05
N GLY A 157 -14.38 0.49 15.07
CA GLY A 157 -14.41 -0.60 16.05
C GLY A 157 -13.78 -1.90 15.56
N ILE A 158 -13.09 -1.89 14.41
CA ILE A 158 -12.40 -3.04 13.83
C ILE A 158 -11.00 -3.14 14.45
N VAL A 159 -10.61 -4.36 14.85
CA VAL A 159 -9.24 -4.64 15.29
C VAL A 159 -8.40 -4.98 14.04
N PRO A 160 -7.40 -4.18 13.67
CA PRO A 160 -6.60 -4.41 12.47
C PRO A 160 -5.94 -5.80 12.46
N HIS A 161 -5.89 -6.43 11.29
CA HIS A 161 -5.39 -7.81 11.12
C HIS A 161 -4.00 -8.06 11.74
N LEU A 162 -3.07 -7.10 11.61
CA LEU A 162 -1.73 -7.21 12.22
C LEU A 162 -1.78 -7.28 13.75
N THR A 163 -2.75 -6.62 14.37
CA THR A 163 -2.93 -6.63 15.82
C THR A 163 -3.66 -7.90 16.28
N ARG A 164 -4.63 -8.40 15.50
CA ARG A 164 -5.32 -9.68 15.78
C ARG A 164 -4.34 -10.85 15.80
N ALA A 165 -3.51 -10.99 14.76
CA ALA A 165 -2.54 -12.08 14.68
C ALA A 165 -1.59 -12.13 15.88
N LYS A 166 -1.14 -10.98 16.38
CA LYS A 166 -0.31 -10.90 17.59
C LYS A 166 -1.06 -11.35 18.84
N ARG A 167 -2.32 -10.95 19.01
CA ARG A 167 -3.14 -11.33 20.17
C ARG A 167 -3.41 -12.83 20.20
N ASP A 168 -3.74 -13.44 19.08
CA ASP A 168 -3.97 -14.87 18.98
C ASP A 168 -2.72 -15.68 19.34
N THR A 169 -1.54 -15.21 18.98
CA THR A 169 -0.26 -15.81 19.33
C THR A 169 0.05 -15.67 20.82
N GLU A 170 -0.25 -14.53 21.45
CA GLU A 170 -0.03 -14.30 22.89
C GLU A 170 -0.98 -15.16 23.74
N VAL A 171 -2.24 -15.30 23.36
CA VAL A 171 -3.23 -16.16 24.07
C VAL A 171 -2.82 -17.64 23.99
N SER A 172 -2.22 -18.08 22.88
CA SER A 172 -1.73 -19.47 22.75
C SER A 172 -0.48 -19.76 23.60
N LEU A 173 0.21 -18.73 24.10
CA LEU A 173 1.41 -18.87 24.92
C LEU A 173 1.12 -18.90 26.44
N GLU A 174 -0.10 -18.58 26.87
CA GLU A 174 -0.51 -18.79 28.26
C GLU A 174 -0.73 -20.30 28.51
N LYS A 175 0.33 -20.99 28.86
CA LYS A 175 0.27 -22.40 29.28
C LYS A 175 -0.50 -22.52 30.57
N PRO A 176 -1.29 -23.59 30.76
CA PRO A 176 -2.02 -23.83 32.01
C PRO A 176 -1.04 -23.95 33.18
N VAL A 177 -1.31 -23.16 34.22
CA VAL A 177 -0.63 -23.23 35.51
C VAL A 177 -0.62 -24.66 36.00
N LEU A 178 0.59 -25.24 36.18
CA LEU A 178 0.78 -26.54 36.80
C LEU A 178 0.10 -26.53 38.18
N GLN A 179 -1.00 -27.27 38.33
CA GLN A 179 -1.54 -27.59 39.63
C GLN A 179 -0.53 -28.51 40.36
N LEU A 180 0.24 -27.94 41.28
CA LEU A 180 1.00 -28.68 42.24
C LEU A 180 0.04 -29.49 43.11
N LYS A 181 -0.05 -30.79 42.91
CA LYS A 181 -0.70 -31.70 43.86
C LYS A 181 0.01 -31.58 45.20
N LYS A 182 -0.68 -31.04 46.22
CA LYS A 182 -0.26 -31.18 47.61
C LYS A 182 -0.36 -32.67 47.96
N GLY A 183 0.79 -33.30 48.08
CA GLY A 183 0.90 -34.65 48.63
C GLY A 183 0.54 -34.64 50.10
N SER A 184 -0.33 -35.53 50.48
CA SER A 184 -0.69 -35.83 51.86
C SER A 184 0.50 -36.49 52.58
N LEU A 185 0.74 -36.06 53.78
CA LEU A 185 1.32 -36.83 54.89
C LEU A 185 0.41 -36.63 56.08
#